data_403a145cc357463db0bf8f68271bdac3
#
_entry.id   403a145cc357463db0bf8f68271bdac3
#
_cell.length_a   1.000
_cell.length_b   1.000
_cell.length_c   1.000
_cell.angle_alpha   90.00
_cell.angle_beta   90.00
_cell.angle_gamma   90.00
#
_symmetry.space_group_name_H-M   'P 1'
#
loop_
_entity.id
_entity.type
_entity.pdbx_description
1 polymer ?
#
loop_
_entity_poly.entity_id
_entity_poly.type
_entity_poly.pdbx_seq_one_letter_code
_entity_poly.pdbx_strand_id
1 'polypeptide(L)'
;FHYIICGAGRVGQRLVKELQREGVDFVVIERDEHLAEKLMEQSCLVLNGDATDEDALIGARIETARAMVCCASTDADNVYITLTARGLNEKIYIVARANEESAIPKLRKAGANRVVSPVMIGTHQMSQVLLRPAVADFIELTTMTEELDLAIEQVQLASDSPLAGKKLKDSGIRSALNIIVVAVKRGQSEMIFNPSGDTIFHPDDCLVVIGDQKGLSKLVQMASPGPGKTPGRFRKK
;
A
#
# COMPACT_ATOMS: atom_id res chain seq x y z
N PHE A 1 16.36 9.42 6.70
CA PHE A 1 15.91 8.41 5.71
C PHE A 1 14.81 9.03 4.84
N HIS A 2 15.04 9.13 3.55
CA HIS A 2 14.13 9.74 2.58
C HIS A 2 13.78 8.75 1.47
N TYR A 3 12.86 9.15 0.59
CA TYR A 3 12.49 8.39 -0.60
C TYR A 3 13.06 9.07 -1.85
N ILE A 4 13.35 8.29 -2.91
CA ILE A 4 13.81 8.81 -4.20
C ILE A 4 12.75 8.52 -5.25
N ILE A 5 12.39 9.53 -6.05
CA ILE A 5 11.47 9.39 -7.18
C ILE A 5 12.25 9.67 -8.46
N CYS A 6 12.45 8.66 -9.29
CA CYS A 6 13.13 8.79 -10.58
C CYS A 6 12.11 9.00 -11.69
N GLY A 7 12.03 10.24 -12.19
CA GLY A 7 11.10 10.69 -13.21
C GLY A 7 9.82 11.30 -12.66
N ALA A 8 9.51 12.52 -13.10
CA ALA A 8 8.33 13.31 -12.71
C ALA A 8 7.32 13.45 -13.86
N GLY A 9 7.18 12.45 -14.69
CA GLY A 9 6.10 12.35 -15.66
C GLY A 9 4.74 12.23 -14.97
N ARG A 10 3.69 11.90 -15.70
CA ARG A 10 2.30 11.82 -15.18
C ARG A 10 2.15 10.97 -13.89
N VAL A 11 2.83 9.84 -13.81
CA VAL A 11 2.79 8.97 -12.63
C VAL A 11 3.63 9.55 -11.48
N GLY A 12 4.85 10.02 -11.78
CA GLY A 12 5.74 10.61 -10.78
C GLY A 12 5.14 11.83 -10.10
N GLN A 13 4.52 12.76 -10.85
CA GLN A 13 3.86 13.93 -10.27
C GLN A 13 2.69 13.55 -9.33
N ARG A 14 1.94 12.49 -9.65
CA ARG A 14 0.88 12.01 -8.75
C ARG A 14 1.47 11.41 -7.48
N LEU A 15 2.55 10.64 -7.61
CA LEU A 15 3.26 10.07 -6.47
C LEU A 15 3.85 11.16 -5.56
N VAL A 16 4.42 12.23 -6.14
CA VAL A 16 4.89 13.41 -5.40
C VAL A 16 3.77 13.97 -4.52
N LYS A 17 2.58 14.19 -5.07
CA LYS A 17 1.43 14.72 -4.32
C LYS A 17 1.00 13.80 -3.18
N GLU A 18 1.00 12.49 -3.40
CA GLU A 18 0.65 11.52 -2.34
C GLU A 18 1.69 11.53 -1.22
N LEU A 19 2.99 11.54 -1.55
CA LEU A 19 4.04 11.58 -0.55
C LEU A 19 4.06 12.90 0.23
N GLN A 20 3.73 14.03 -0.42
CA GLN A 20 3.55 15.32 0.26
C GLN A 20 2.40 15.27 1.27
N ARG A 21 1.26 14.66 0.91
CA ARG A 21 0.12 14.50 1.83
C ARG A 21 0.46 13.63 3.04
N GLU A 22 1.29 12.61 2.84
CA GLU A 22 1.76 11.74 3.93
C GLU A 22 2.85 12.41 4.79
N GLY A 23 3.36 13.58 4.38
CA GLY A 23 4.38 14.33 5.11
C GLY A 23 5.72 13.61 5.21
N VAL A 24 6.10 12.82 4.20
CA VAL A 24 7.37 12.08 4.18
C VAL A 24 8.43 12.81 3.35
N ASP A 25 9.69 12.69 3.76
CA ASP A 25 10.81 13.31 3.04
C ASP A 25 11.12 12.55 1.75
N PHE A 26 11.26 13.27 0.64
CA PHE A 26 11.65 12.69 -0.64
C PHE A 26 12.46 13.67 -1.49
N VAL A 27 13.21 13.12 -2.45
CA VAL A 27 13.89 13.84 -3.53
C VAL A 27 13.44 13.31 -4.87
N VAL A 28 13.24 14.20 -5.82
CA VAL A 28 12.88 13.85 -7.19
C VAL A 28 14.11 14.03 -8.09
N ILE A 29 14.38 13.05 -8.95
CA ILE A 29 15.36 13.18 -10.05
C ILE A 29 14.54 13.33 -11.32
N GLU A 30 14.66 14.46 -12.00
CA GLU A 30 13.95 14.75 -13.24
C GLU A 30 14.89 15.42 -14.25
N ARG A 31 14.90 14.90 -15.49
CA ARG A 31 15.78 15.41 -16.55
C ARG A 31 15.19 16.58 -17.31
N ASP A 32 13.87 16.70 -17.37
CA ASP A 32 13.21 17.82 -17.99
C ASP A 32 13.28 19.03 -17.07
N GLU A 33 14.02 20.07 -17.51
CA GLU A 33 14.29 21.28 -16.72
C GLU A 33 13.00 21.99 -16.34
N HIS A 34 12.03 22.09 -17.26
CA HIS A 34 10.76 22.77 -17.01
C HIS A 34 9.91 22.03 -15.97
N LEU A 35 9.89 20.69 -16.01
CA LEU A 35 9.22 19.91 -14.99
C LEU A 35 9.93 19.99 -13.63
N ALA A 36 11.25 20.03 -13.63
CA ALA A 36 12.05 20.21 -12.42
C ALA A 36 11.77 21.56 -11.76
N GLU A 37 11.81 22.65 -12.52
CA GLU A 37 11.48 24.01 -12.02
C GLU A 37 10.07 24.06 -11.43
N LYS A 38 9.08 23.54 -12.13
CA LYS A 38 7.69 23.49 -11.65
C LYS A 38 7.54 22.75 -10.33
N LEU A 39 8.30 21.68 -10.10
CA LEU A 39 8.30 20.96 -8.83
C LEU A 39 9.02 21.72 -7.73
N MET A 40 10.10 22.44 -8.05
CA MET A 40 10.80 23.32 -7.12
C MET A 40 9.89 24.46 -6.63
N GLU A 41 9.08 25.05 -7.53
CA GLU A 41 8.05 26.04 -7.17
C GLU A 41 7.01 25.49 -6.19
N GLN A 42 6.75 24.17 -6.23
CA GLN A 42 5.87 23.46 -5.30
C GLN A 42 6.60 23.03 -4.00
N SER A 43 7.79 23.60 -3.73
CA SER A 43 8.61 23.28 -2.57
C SER A 43 9.09 21.82 -2.50
N CYS A 44 9.22 21.16 -3.64
CA CYS A 44 9.84 19.85 -3.71
C CYS A 44 11.36 19.97 -3.79
N LEU A 45 12.07 19.04 -3.15
CA LEU A 45 13.48 18.87 -3.37
C LEU A 45 13.70 18.12 -4.68
N VAL A 46 14.30 18.80 -5.68
CA VAL A 46 14.51 18.24 -7.01
C VAL A 46 15.98 18.30 -7.37
N LEU A 47 16.50 17.21 -7.92
CA LEU A 47 17.77 17.13 -8.59
C LEU A 47 17.50 17.10 -10.10
N ASN A 48 17.86 18.16 -10.82
CA ASN A 48 17.75 18.17 -12.27
C ASN A 48 18.88 17.32 -12.86
N GLY A 49 18.51 16.19 -13.48
CA GLY A 49 19.46 15.23 -14.03
C GLY A 49 18.78 13.98 -14.56
N ASP A 50 19.53 13.16 -15.23
CA ASP A 50 19.05 11.86 -15.73
C ASP A 50 19.25 10.78 -14.66
N ALA A 51 18.17 10.13 -14.24
CA ALA A 51 18.23 9.07 -13.25
C ALA A 51 18.93 7.80 -13.75
N THR A 52 19.23 7.70 -15.05
CA THR A 52 20.06 6.62 -15.59
C THR A 52 21.55 6.86 -15.27
N ASP A 53 21.95 8.09 -14.95
CA ASP A 53 23.31 8.40 -14.56
C ASP A 53 23.54 8.05 -13.08
N GLU A 54 24.65 7.38 -12.83
CA GLU A 54 25.05 6.97 -11.47
C GLU A 54 25.22 8.17 -10.54
N ASP A 55 25.82 9.25 -11.05
CA ASP A 55 26.05 10.49 -10.31
C ASP A 55 24.75 11.15 -9.82
N ALA A 56 23.66 11.04 -10.60
CA ALA A 56 22.35 11.55 -10.20
C ALA A 56 21.78 10.76 -9.00
N LEU A 57 21.94 9.45 -8.99
CA LEU A 57 21.51 8.60 -7.85
C LEU A 57 22.39 8.84 -6.62
N ILE A 58 23.69 9.01 -6.78
CA ILE A 58 24.62 9.38 -5.71
C ILE A 58 24.26 10.77 -5.15
N GLY A 59 24.00 11.75 -6.02
CA GLY A 59 23.54 13.09 -5.65
C GLY A 59 22.24 13.07 -4.85
N ALA A 60 21.34 12.14 -5.18
CA ALA A 60 20.11 11.90 -4.42
C ALA A 60 20.34 11.07 -3.12
N ARG A 61 21.59 10.77 -2.77
CA ARG A 61 22.00 10.01 -1.56
C ARG A 61 21.33 8.64 -1.46
N ILE A 62 21.40 7.88 -2.54
CA ILE A 62 20.81 6.53 -2.63
C ILE A 62 21.28 5.59 -1.51
N GLU A 63 22.50 5.74 -1.01
CA GLU A 63 23.08 4.92 0.05
C GLU A 63 22.30 5.00 1.35
N THR A 64 21.71 6.16 1.65
CA THR A 64 20.94 6.42 2.87
C THR A 64 19.43 6.47 2.65
N ALA A 65 18.99 6.32 1.40
CA ALA A 65 17.58 6.30 1.07
C ALA A 65 16.88 5.04 1.61
N ARG A 66 15.64 5.20 2.04
CA ARG A 66 14.79 4.10 2.53
C ARG A 66 14.26 3.26 1.38
N ALA A 67 13.79 3.90 0.35
CA ALA A 67 13.26 3.26 -0.84
C ALA A 67 13.30 4.22 -2.03
N MET A 68 13.17 3.66 -3.24
CA MET A 68 13.06 4.45 -4.46
C MET A 68 11.96 3.94 -5.38
N VAL A 69 11.49 4.82 -6.24
CA VAL A 69 10.51 4.49 -7.27
C VAL A 69 11.06 4.90 -8.63
N CYS A 70 11.17 3.93 -9.55
CA CYS A 70 11.55 4.16 -10.93
C CYS A 70 10.27 4.44 -11.74
N CYS A 71 10.07 5.69 -12.16
CA CYS A 71 8.91 6.17 -12.91
C CYS A 71 9.29 6.84 -14.24
N ALA A 72 10.47 6.52 -14.81
CA ALA A 72 10.89 7.01 -16.11
C ALA A 72 9.88 6.66 -17.21
N SER A 73 9.94 7.37 -18.33
CA SER A 73 8.96 7.24 -19.42
C SER A 73 9.04 5.90 -20.15
N THR A 74 10.23 5.27 -20.21
CA THR A 74 10.44 4.00 -20.89
C THR A 74 10.75 2.87 -19.91
N ASP A 75 10.38 1.65 -20.30
CA ASP A 75 10.73 0.46 -19.51
C ASP A 75 12.24 0.17 -19.53
N ALA A 76 12.92 0.53 -20.61
CA ALA A 76 14.37 0.39 -20.70
C ALA A 76 15.09 1.27 -19.66
N ASP A 77 14.70 2.54 -19.54
CA ASP A 77 15.23 3.44 -18.52
C ASP A 77 14.97 2.89 -17.12
N ASN A 78 13.73 2.42 -16.86
CA ASN A 78 13.38 1.86 -15.55
C ASN A 78 14.21 0.61 -15.21
N VAL A 79 14.52 -0.25 -16.19
CA VAL A 79 15.42 -1.40 -16.00
C VAL A 79 16.82 -0.92 -15.68
N TYR A 80 17.34 0.05 -16.43
CA TYR A 80 18.70 0.58 -16.24
C TYR A 80 18.85 1.26 -14.87
N ILE A 81 17.92 2.15 -14.53
CA ILE A 81 17.88 2.80 -13.21
C ILE A 81 17.84 1.75 -12.08
N THR A 82 17.02 0.71 -12.24
CA THR A 82 16.91 -0.36 -11.24
C THR A 82 18.23 -1.11 -11.06
N LEU A 83 18.93 -1.44 -12.15
CA LEU A 83 20.23 -2.11 -12.11
C LEU A 83 21.28 -1.24 -11.42
N THR A 84 21.40 0.03 -11.83
CA THR A 84 22.35 0.98 -11.27
C THR A 84 22.10 1.19 -9.77
N ALA A 85 20.84 1.41 -9.41
CA ALA A 85 20.43 1.58 -8.02
C ALA A 85 20.75 0.36 -7.15
N ARG A 86 20.54 -0.84 -7.67
CA ARG A 86 20.87 -2.08 -6.95
C ARG A 86 22.37 -2.26 -6.78
N GLY A 87 23.17 -1.83 -7.78
CA GLY A 87 24.63 -1.79 -7.68
C GLY A 87 25.14 -0.84 -6.60
N LEU A 88 24.54 0.34 -6.50
CA LEU A 88 24.91 1.36 -5.51
C LEU A 88 24.42 1.04 -4.08
N ASN A 89 23.26 0.41 -3.97
CA ASN A 89 22.68 0.03 -2.68
C ASN A 89 21.93 -1.31 -2.78
N GLU A 90 22.59 -2.38 -2.33
CA GLU A 90 22.02 -3.73 -2.36
C GLU A 90 20.74 -3.89 -1.53
N LYS A 91 20.54 -3.03 -0.52
CA LYS A 91 19.44 -3.17 0.46
C LYS A 91 18.26 -2.26 0.19
N ILE A 92 18.39 -1.28 -0.70
CA ILE A 92 17.31 -0.32 -0.98
C ILE A 92 16.06 -1.03 -1.50
N TYR A 93 14.89 -0.62 -1.02
CA TYR A 93 13.62 -1.14 -1.53
C TYR A 93 13.24 -0.42 -2.82
N ILE A 94 13.19 -1.15 -3.94
CA ILE A 94 12.95 -0.59 -5.27
C ILE A 94 11.56 -0.97 -5.75
N VAL A 95 10.75 0.04 -6.04
CA VAL A 95 9.49 -0.10 -6.79
C VAL A 95 9.73 0.40 -8.20
N ALA A 96 9.44 -0.41 -9.21
CA ALA A 96 9.62 -0.03 -10.60
C ALA A 96 8.28 -0.02 -11.35
N ARG A 97 8.07 1.00 -12.16
CA ARG A 97 6.95 1.08 -13.07
C ARG A 97 7.25 0.27 -14.33
N ALA A 98 6.29 -0.55 -14.74
CA ALA A 98 6.26 -1.17 -16.07
C ALA A 98 5.16 -0.55 -16.93
N ASN A 99 5.47 -0.20 -18.16
CA ASN A 99 4.48 0.18 -19.17
C ASN A 99 3.90 -1.05 -19.83
N GLU A 100 4.79 -2.00 -20.19
CA GLU A 100 4.44 -3.24 -20.87
C GLU A 100 4.55 -4.44 -19.92
N GLU A 101 3.68 -5.43 -20.10
CA GLU A 101 3.71 -6.66 -19.30
C GLU A 101 5.04 -7.43 -19.46
N SER A 102 5.60 -7.39 -20.67
CA SER A 102 6.89 -8.01 -21.01
C SER A 102 8.09 -7.43 -20.26
N ALA A 103 7.97 -6.21 -19.70
CA ALA A 103 9.00 -5.58 -18.88
C ALA A 103 9.03 -6.09 -17.44
N ILE A 104 7.91 -6.59 -16.92
CA ILE A 104 7.78 -7.04 -15.52
C ILE A 104 8.88 -8.04 -15.12
N PRO A 105 9.09 -9.16 -15.86
CA PRO A 105 10.15 -10.10 -15.49
C PRO A 105 11.54 -9.51 -15.61
N LYS A 106 11.77 -8.55 -16.53
CA LYS A 106 13.06 -7.89 -16.71
C LYS A 106 13.37 -6.97 -15.52
N LEU A 107 12.41 -6.17 -15.08
CA LEU A 107 12.53 -5.30 -13.91
C LEU A 107 12.77 -6.09 -12.62
N ARG A 108 12.09 -7.23 -12.45
CA ARG A 108 12.35 -8.13 -11.31
C ARG A 108 13.78 -8.70 -11.36
N LYS A 109 14.24 -9.14 -12.52
CA LYS A 109 15.62 -9.63 -12.69
C LYS A 109 16.65 -8.53 -12.47
N ALA A 110 16.35 -7.28 -12.83
CA ALA A 110 17.17 -6.12 -12.55
C ALA A 110 17.29 -5.79 -11.05
N GLY A 111 16.46 -6.37 -10.21
CA GLY A 111 16.53 -6.19 -8.75
C GLY A 111 15.38 -5.38 -8.15
N ALA A 112 14.30 -5.09 -8.90
CA ALA A 112 13.12 -4.46 -8.34
C ALA A 112 12.42 -5.39 -7.34
N ASN A 113 12.16 -4.88 -6.12
CA ASN A 113 11.41 -5.59 -5.10
C ASN A 113 9.92 -5.71 -5.46
N ARG A 114 9.40 -4.66 -6.11
CA ARG A 114 8.02 -4.60 -6.61
C ARG A 114 7.98 -4.00 -7.99
N VAL A 115 7.17 -4.58 -8.86
CA VAL A 115 6.87 -4.00 -10.18
C VAL A 115 5.39 -3.68 -10.23
N VAL A 116 5.06 -2.47 -10.67
CA VAL A 116 3.69 -1.96 -10.77
C VAL A 116 3.45 -1.49 -12.20
N SER A 117 2.38 -1.95 -12.82
CA SER A 117 1.90 -1.42 -14.10
C SER A 117 0.58 -0.67 -13.89
N PRO A 118 0.61 0.67 -13.88
CA PRO A 118 -0.59 1.48 -13.70
C PRO A 118 -1.64 1.24 -14.79
N VAL A 119 -1.19 0.97 -16.01
CA VAL A 119 -2.08 0.68 -17.15
C VAL A 119 -2.84 -0.62 -16.91
N MET A 120 -2.16 -1.70 -16.52
CA MET A 120 -2.81 -2.97 -16.24
C MET A 120 -3.79 -2.86 -15.07
N ILE A 121 -3.40 -2.17 -13.99
CA ILE A 121 -4.27 -1.95 -12.83
C ILE A 121 -5.50 -1.15 -13.25
N GLY A 122 -5.31 -0.04 -13.97
CA GLY A 122 -6.41 0.80 -14.43
C GLY A 122 -7.34 0.09 -15.42
N THR A 123 -6.79 -0.67 -16.36
CA THR A 123 -7.58 -1.45 -17.34
C THR A 123 -8.39 -2.53 -16.64
N HIS A 124 -7.79 -3.25 -15.70
CA HIS A 124 -8.51 -4.23 -14.88
C HIS A 124 -9.65 -3.57 -14.10
N GLN A 125 -9.41 -2.44 -13.46
CA GLN A 125 -10.45 -1.71 -12.73
C GLN A 125 -11.58 -1.24 -13.64
N MET A 126 -11.26 -0.69 -14.83
CA MET A 126 -12.26 -0.31 -15.82
C MET A 126 -13.12 -1.51 -16.25
N SER A 127 -12.50 -2.67 -16.46
CA SER A 127 -13.23 -3.88 -16.82
C SER A 127 -14.17 -4.37 -15.71
N GLN A 128 -13.76 -4.25 -14.45
CA GLN A 128 -14.62 -4.59 -13.31
C GLN A 128 -15.83 -3.64 -13.22
N VAL A 129 -15.64 -2.34 -13.42
CA VAL A 129 -16.74 -1.36 -13.44
C VAL A 129 -17.74 -1.68 -14.56
N LEU A 130 -17.26 -2.06 -15.76
CA LEU A 130 -18.13 -2.43 -16.88
C LEU A 130 -18.88 -3.74 -16.64
N LEU A 131 -18.20 -4.75 -16.13
CA LEU A 131 -18.76 -6.10 -16.03
C LEU A 131 -19.55 -6.33 -14.73
N ARG A 132 -19.18 -5.61 -13.66
CA ARG A 132 -19.72 -5.79 -12.31
C ARG A 132 -19.88 -4.45 -11.59
N PRO A 133 -20.70 -3.52 -12.08
CA PRO A 133 -20.81 -2.18 -11.54
C PRO A 133 -21.13 -2.18 -10.04
N ALA A 134 -22.08 -2.96 -9.60
CA ALA A 134 -22.45 -3.01 -8.17
C ALA A 134 -21.31 -3.50 -7.25
N VAL A 135 -20.41 -4.36 -7.76
CA VAL A 135 -19.22 -4.79 -6.99
C VAL A 135 -18.18 -3.67 -6.95
N ALA A 136 -17.99 -2.98 -8.08
CA ALA A 136 -17.07 -1.84 -8.16
C ALA A 136 -17.54 -0.71 -7.23
N ASP A 137 -18.82 -0.34 -7.28
CA ASP A 137 -19.43 0.64 -6.39
C ASP A 137 -19.24 0.24 -4.90
N PHE A 138 -19.48 -1.03 -4.56
CA PHE A 138 -19.28 -1.51 -3.19
C PHE A 138 -17.83 -1.38 -2.72
N ILE A 139 -16.86 -1.74 -3.58
CA ILE A 139 -15.43 -1.62 -3.24
C ILE A 139 -15.04 -0.14 -3.10
N GLU A 140 -15.51 0.73 -4.00
CA GLU A 140 -15.23 2.16 -3.95
C GLU A 140 -15.78 2.79 -2.67
N LEU A 141 -17.02 2.48 -2.32
CA LEU A 141 -17.68 2.92 -1.09
C LEU A 141 -16.93 2.47 0.18
N THR A 142 -16.34 1.28 0.17
CA THR A 142 -15.64 0.72 1.34
C THR A 142 -14.17 1.14 1.46
N THR A 143 -13.57 1.67 0.36
CA THR A 143 -12.13 1.97 0.32
C THR A 143 -11.79 3.44 0.14
N MET A 144 -12.67 4.25 -0.44
CA MET A 144 -12.37 5.63 -0.86
C MET A 144 -13.23 6.71 -0.22
N THR A 145 -14.36 6.37 0.41
CA THR A 145 -15.29 7.38 0.89
C THR A 145 -15.22 7.49 2.41
N GLU A 146 -14.71 8.63 2.90
CA GLU A 146 -14.82 9.01 4.33
C GLU A 146 -16.27 9.30 4.76
N GLU A 147 -17.19 9.40 3.80
CA GLU A 147 -18.59 9.77 4.02
C GLU A 147 -19.51 8.59 4.34
N LEU A 148 -19.14 7.36 4.02
CA LEU A 148 -19.88 6.17 4.43
C LEU A 148 -19.21 5.53 5.63
N ASP A 149 -19.95 5.41 6.71
CA ASP A 149 -19.54 4.78 7.97
C ASP A 149 -19.15 3.29 7.81
N LEU A 150 -18.92 2.78 6.60
CA LEU A 150 -18.65 1.38 6.33
C LEU A 150 -17.18 1.18 5.91
N ALA A 151 -16.45 0.35 6.63
CA ALA A 151 -15.06 0.05 6.32
C ALA A 151 -14.78 -1.46 6.37
N ILE A 152 -13.76 -1.86 5.59
CA ILE A 152 -13.15 -3.19 5.69
C ILE A 152 -11.89 -3.03 6.54
N GLU A 153 -11.84 -3.75 7.66
CA GLU A 153 -10.73 -3.69 8.60
C GLU A 153 -10.20 -5.07 8.96
N GLN A 154 -8.96 -5.07 9.41
CA GLN A 154 -8.37 -6.27 10.00
C GLN A 154 -8.18 -6.03 11.50
N VAL A 155 -8.67 -6.97 12.30
CA VAL A 155 -8.63 -6.90 13.76
C VAL A 155 -7.87 -8.11 14.29
N GLN A 156 -6.73 -7.86 14.94
CA GLN A 156 -5.92 -8.90 15.57
C GLN A 156 -6.51 -9.21 16.95
N LEU A 157 -6.79 -10.48 17.24
CA LEU A 157 -7.17 -10.91 18.57
C LEU A 157 -5.92 -11.05 19.45
N ALA A 158 -5.90 -10.33 20.56
CA ALA A 158 -4.86 -10.53 21.56
C ALA A 158 -5.04 -11.90 22.25
N SER A 159 -3.97 -12.46 22.78
CA SER A 159 -3.99 -13.75 23.44
C SER A 159 -4.91 -13.80 24.69
N ASP A 160 -5.13 -12.64 25.31
CA ASP A 160 -6.02 -12.41 26.45
C ASP A 160 -7.40 -11.86 26.03
N SER A 161 -7.72 -11.83 24.75
CA SER A 161 -8.99 -11.33 24.23
C SER A 161 -10.16 -12.14 24.78
N PRO A 162 -11.23 -11.50 25.27
CA PRO A 162 -12.45 -12.18 25.70
C PRO A 162 -13.20 -12.85 24.53
N LEU A 163 -12.78 -12.65 23.30
CA LEU A 163 -13.28 -13.32 22.11
C LEU A 163 -12.60 -14.66 21.87
N ALA A 164 -11.36 -14.86 22.36
CA ALA A 164 -10.64 -16.11 22.22
C ALA A 164 -11.40 -17.25 22.93
N GLY A 165 -11.52 -18.38 22.25
CA GLY A 165 -12.28 -19.55 22.71
C GLY A 165 -13.79 -19.47 22.45
N LYS A 166 -14.34 -18.33 22.05
CA LYS A 166 -15.76 -18.21 21.71
C LYS A 166 -16.04 -18.63 20.27
N LYS A 167 -17.25 -19.16 20.04
CA LYS A 167 -17.76 -19.35 18.69
C LYS A 167 -18.20 -18.01 18.09
N LEU A 168 -18.08 -17.85 16.77
CA LEU A 168 -18.50 -16.65 16.07
C LEU A 168 -19.96 -16.27 16.40
N LYS A 169 -20.89 -17.22 16.41
CA LYS A 169 -22.31 -16.99 16.76
C LYS A 169 -22.51 -16.45 18.17
N ASP A 170 -21.64 -16.79 19.12
CA ASP A 170 -21.72 -16.44 20.54
C ASP A 170 -20.86 -15.20 20.89
N SER A 171 -20.14 -14.67 19.91
CA SER A 171 -19.22 -13.54 20.10
C SER A 171 -19.91 -12.18 20.23
N GLY A 172 -21.14 -12.05 19.75
CA GLY A 172 -21.87 -10.78 19.67
C GLY A 172 -21.41 -9.85 18.54
N ILE A 173 -20.40 -10.23 17.76
CA ILE A 173 -19.84 -9.38 16.69
C ILE A 173 -20.91 -8.95 15.70
N ARG A 174 -21.77 -9.87 15.25
CA ARG A 174 -22.86 -9.55 14.32
C ARG A 174 -24.04 -8.90 15.01
N SER A 175 -24.49 -9.47 16.13
CA SER A 175 -25.75 -9.06 16.78
C SER A 175 -25.64 -7.75 17.56
N ALA A 176 -24.51 -7.49 18.21
CA ALA A 176 -24.30 -6.31 19.05
C ALA A 176 -23.52 -5.18 18.35
N LEU A 177 -22.63 -5.52 17.40
CA LEU A 177 -21.76 -4.55 16.75
C LEU A 177 -22.11 -4.30 15.28
N ASN A 178 -23.06 -5.05 14.71
CA ASN A 178 -23.44 -4.99 13.30
C ASN A 178 -22.26 -5.19 12.33
N ILE A 179 -21.35 -6.10 12.69
CA ILE A 179 -20.13 -6.40 11.93
C ILE A 179 -20.24 -7.76 11.28
N ILE A 180 -19.79 -7.85 10.03
CA ILE A 180 -19.66 -9.10 9.27
C ILE A 180 -18.21 -9.57 9.35
N VAL A 181 -17.98 -10.79 9.81
CA VAL A 181 -16.65 -11.44 9.71
C VAL A 181 -16.56 -12.15 8.38
N VAL A 182 -15.70 -11.62 7.48
CA VAL A 182 -15.53 -12.14 6.12
C VAL A 182 -14.55 -13.28 6.09
N ALA A 183 -13.47 -13.18 6.88
CA ALA A 183 -12.47 -14.21 6.99
C ALA A 183 -11.79 -14.20 8.36
N VAL A 184 -11.21 -15.34 8.73
CA VAL A 184 -10.32 -15.51 9.88
C VAL A 184 -8.99 -16.01 9.36
N LYS A 185 -7.92 -15.24 9.57
CA LYS A 185 -6.55 -15.65 9.26
C LYS A 185 -5.90 -16.21 10.51
N ARG A 186 -5.45 -17.46 10.42
CA ARG A 186 -4.80 -18.18 11.49
C ARG A 186 -3.34 -18.44 11.12
N GLY A 187 -2.42 -17.92 11.93
CA GLY A 187 -0.99 -17.99 11.62
C GLY A 187 -0.62 -17.31 10.30
N GLN A 188 0.39 -17.87 9.61
CA GLN A 188 0.92 -17.24 8.39
C GLN A 188 0.20 -17.67 7.10
N SER A 189 -0.45 -18.81 7.05
CA SER A 189 -0.90 -19.42 5.79
C SER A 189 -2.36 -19.89 5.77
N GLU A 190 -3.04 -20.02 6.90
CA GLU A 190 -4.42 -20.50 6.92
C GLU A 190 -5.40 -19.32 6.88
N MET A 191 -6.27 -19.32 5.86
CA MET A 191 -7.34 -18.32 5.73
C MET A 191 -8.68 -19.06 5.63
N ILE A 192 -9.52 -18.89 6.65
CA ILE A 192 -10.88 -19.43 6.71
C ILE A 192 -11.81 -18.37 6.14
N PHE A 193 -12.26 -18.53 4.91
CA PHE A 193 -13.24 -17.65 4.29
C PHE A 193 -14.66 -18.01 4.71
N ASN A 194 -15.52 -17.00 4.88
CA ASN A 194 -16.92 -17.16 5.27
C ASN A 194 -17.07 -18.12 6.48
N PRO A 195 -16.45 -17.77 7.63
CA PRO A 195 -16.48 -18.62 8.80
C PRO A 195 -17.91 -18.91 9.23
N SER A 196 -18.20 -20.16 9.55
CA SER A 196 -19.52 -20.54 10.06
C SER A 196 -19.74 -20.00 11.48
N GLY A 197 -20.97 -19.92 11.92
CA GLY A 197 -21.30 -19.52 13.29
C GLY A 197 -20.63 -20.39 14.37
N ASP A 198 -20.27 -21.63 14.04
CA ASP A 198 -19.57 -22.55 14.94
C ASP A 198 -18.04 -22.42 14.91
N THR A 199 -17.49 -21.56 14.06
CA THR A 199 -16.05 -21.28 14.02
C THR A 199 -15.60 -20.70 15.35
N ILE A 200 -14.62 -21.37 15.99
CA ILE A 200 -14.04 -20.94 17.26
C ILE A 200 -12.87 -20.01 16.96
N PHE A 201 -12.84 -18.86 17.62
CA PHE A 201 -11.70 -17.94 17.57
C PHE A 201 -10.57 -18.44 18.46
N HIS A 202 -9.37 -18.40 17.95
CA HIS A 202 -8.16 -18.73 18.70
C HIS A 202 -7.38 -17.44 19.07
N PRO A 203 -6.55 -17.50 20.12
CA PRO A 203 -5.57 -16.45 20.36
C PRO A 203 -4.77 -16.17 19.09
N ASP A 204 -4.45 -14.90 18.87
CA ASP A 204 -3.68 -14.42 17.72
C ASP A 204 -4.33 -14.65 16.34
N ASP A 205 -5.62 -15.04 16.27
CA ASP A 205 -6.37 -14.98 15.02
C ASP A 205 -6.51 -13.52 14.53
N CYS A 206 -6.40 -13.31 13.24
CA CYS A 206 -6.65 -12.02 12.61
C CYS A 206 -7.99 -12.06 11.85
N LEU A 207 -8.95 -11.26 12.31
CA LEU A 207 -10.28 -11.18 11.70
C LEU A 207 -10.28 -10.15 10.58
N VAL A 208 -10.75 -10.53 9.39
CA VAL A 208 -11.09 -9.59 8.32
C VAL A 208 -12.60 -9.31 8.43
N VAL A 209 -12.95 -8.05 8.67
CA VAL A 209 -14.31 -7.66 9.04
C VAL A 209 -14.81 -6.49 8.20
N ILE A 210 -16.12 -6.40 8.05
CA ILE A 210 -16.83 -5.27 7.43
C ILE A 210 -17.83 -4.74 8.44
N GLY A 211 -17.83 -3.44 8.68
CA GLY A 211 -18.77 -2.80 9.59
C GLY A 211 -18.63 -1.29 9.62
N ASP A 212 -19.52 -0.64 10.37
CA ASP A 212 -19.42 0.79 10.61
C ASP A 212 -18.29 1.15 11.58
N GLN A 213 -17.81 2.41 11.51
CA GLN A 213 -16.68 2.89 12.30
C GLN A 213 -16.88 2.72 13.82
N LYS A 214 -18.13 2.86 14.29
CA LYS A 214 -18.46 2.71 15.72
C LYS A 214 -18.37 1.26 16.15
N GLY A 215 -18.92 0.35 15.35
CA GLY A 215 -18.84 -1.09 15.59
C GLY A 215 -17.39 -1.57 15.55
N LEU A 216 -16.63 -1.17 14.51
CA LEU A 216 -15.22 -1.53 14.36
C LEU A 216 -14.37 -1.05 15.54
N SER A 217 -14.55 0.19 15.99
CA SER A 217 -13.84 0.71 17.17
C SER A 217 -14.14 -0.12 18.44
N LYS A 218 -15.39 -0.53 18.64
CA LYS A 218 -15.76 -1.41 19.75
C LYS A 218 -15.15 -2.80 19.62
N LEU A 219 -15.14 -3.36 18.40
CA LEU A 219 -14.53 -4.67 18.16
C LEU A 219 -13.03 -4.65 18.46
N VAL A 220 -12.32 -3.59 18.05
CA VAL A 220 -10.89 -3.43 18.36
C VAL A 220 -10.64 -3.37 19.87
N GLN A 221 -11.48 -2.65 20.62
CA GLN A 221 -11.39 -2.60 22.08
C GLN A 221 -11.66 -3.98 22.72
N MET A 222 -12.59 -4.75 22.18
CA MET A 222 -12.86 -6.12 22.64
C MET A 222 -11.76 -7.10 22.27
N ALA A 223 -11.13 -6.90 21.12
CA ALA A 223 -10.05 -7.76 20.62
C ALA A 223 -8.74 -7.58 21.40
N SER A 224 -8.50 -6.37 21.93
CA SER A 224 -7.28 -6.01 22.67
C SER A 224 -7.64 -5.19 23.92
N PRO A 225 -8.07 -5.82 25.02
CA PRO A 225 -8.54 -5.12 26.22
C PRO A 225 -7.46 -4.43 27.05
N GLY A 226 -6.20 -4.39 26.60
CA GLY A 226 -5.10 -3.71 27.30
C GLY A 226 -5.15 -2.19 27.14
N PRO A 227 -4.61 -1.38 28.10
CA PRO A 227 -4.63 0.07 28.04
C PRO A 227 -3.78 0.59 26.89
N GLY A 228 -4.40 1.26 25.91
CA GLY A 228 -3.74 2.25 25.08
C GLY A 228 -3.12 1.80 23.76
N LYS A 229 -3.59 0.77 23.10
CA LYS A 229 -3.28 0.61 21.67
C LYS A 229 -4.45 1.14 20.83
N THR A 230 -4.33 2.40 20.43
CA THR A 230 -5.12 2.98 19.34
C THR A 230 -5.09 2.01 18.14
N PRO A 231 -6.24 1.78 17.44
CA PRO A 231 -6.23 0.97 16.23
C PRO A 231 -5.14 1.49 15.32
N GLY A 232 -4.21 0.63 14.98
CA GLY A 232 -3.17 1.00 14.03
C GLY A 232 -3.82 1.30 12.70
N ARG A 233 -4.14 2.59 12.43
CA ARG A 233 -4.05 3.04 11.06
C ARG A 233 -2.75 2.44 10.57
N PHE A 234 -2.80 1.63 9.53
CA PHE A 234 -1.61 1.08 8.93
C PHE A 234 -0.63 2.24 8.71
N ARG A 235 0.26 2.48 9.66
CA ARG A 235 1.54 3.06 9.33
C ARG A 235 2.17 2.00 8.45
N LYS A 236 2.03 2.20 7.15
CA LYS A 236 2.82 1.46 6.17
C LYS A 236 4.27 1.57 6.64
N LYS A 237 4.77 0.46 7.21
CA LYS A 237 6.18 0.30 7.40
C LYS A 237 6.84 0.15 6.04
#